data_3025853f042fc9f9dd6d5016d1c41dc7
#
_entry.id   3025853f042fc9f9dd6d5016d1c41dc7
#
_cell.length_a   1.000
_cell.length_b   1.000
_cell.length_c   1.000
_cell.angle_alpha   90.00
_cell.angle_beta   90.00
_cell.angle_gamma   90.00
#
_symmetry.space_group_name_H-M   'P 1'
#
loop_
_entity.id
_entity.type
_entity.pdbx_description
1 polymer ?
#
loop_
_entity_poly.entity_id
_entity_poly.type
_entity_poly.pdbx_seq_one_letter_code
_entity_poly.pdbx_strand_id
1 'polypeptide(L)'
;SKTTTPTRTVKKPVATAPKKTDPKTQQTEVLEATSQVKVTQEIVLKYIDDFKGIAKNNMVQYGIPASITLAQGILESGCGTGVLSQKANNHFGIKCHKEWTGPSVRHDDDSAQECFRKYEHASESYRDHSLFLTSRSRYDGLFSLPKDDYKAWARGLKAAGYATDPKYPDKLISLIER
;
A
#
# COMPACT_ATOMS: atom_id res chain seq x y z
N SER A 1 27.43 -34.08 -24.65
CA SER A 1 27.07 -33.83 -24.26
C SER A 1 26.26 -32.98 -23.83
N LYS A 2 25.60 -32.65 -23.65
CA LYS A 2 24.99 -32.11 -23.33
C LYS A 2 24.32 -31.47 -22.67
N THR A 3 23.85 -31.13 -22.49
CA THR A 3 23.36 -30.68 -21.90
C THR A 3 22.67 -29.90 -21.46
N THR A 4 22.09 -29.50 -21.33
CA THR A 4 21.48 -28.99 -20.92
C THR A 4 20.87 -28.25 -20.32
N THR A 5 20.30 -27.85 -20.12
CA THR A 5 19.81 -27.28 -19.61
C THR A 5 19.02 -26.64 -19.12
N PRO A 6 18.60 -26.35 -18.95
CA PRO A 6 17.83 -25.87 -18.48
C PRO A 6 17.21 -25.07 -17.86
N THR A 7 16.81 -24.92 -17.74
CA THR A 7 16.24 -24.40 -17.21
C THR A 7 15.48 -23.79 -16.59
N ARG A 8 15.15 -23.72 -16.49
CA ARG A 8 14.50 -23.25 -16.01
C ARG A 8 13.82 -22.65 -15.35
N THR A 9 13.57 -22.71 -15.32
CA THR A 9 12.92 -22.34 -14.88
C THR A 9 12.25 -21.99 -14.04
N VAL A 10 12.01 -22.17 -13.87
CA VAL A 10 11.37 -22.00 -13.23
C VAL A 10 10.73 -21.46 -12.43
N LYS A 11 10.37 -21.39 -12.31
CA LYS A 11 9.72 -21.13 -11.63
C LYS A 11 8.96 -20.67 -11.03
N LYS A 12 8.52 -20.70 -11.07
CA LYS A 12 7.80 -20.40 -10.64
C LYS A 12 7.27 -20.39 -9.83
N PRO A 13 6.88 -20.44 -9.77
CA PRO A 13 6.19 -20.49 -9.17
C PRO A 13 5.92 -20.70 -8.25
N VAL A 14 5.93 -20.98 -8.10
CA VAL A 14 5.62 -21.28 -7.28
C VAL A 14 4.99 -21.01 -6.51
N ALA A 15 4.69 -21.04 -6.55
CA ALA A 15 4.10 -20.79 -5.91
C ALA A 15 3.41 -20.95 -5.24
N THR A 16 3.10 -21.19 -5.24
CA THR A 16 2.43 -21.30 -4.75
C THR A 16 2.23 -21.69 -3.87
N ALA A 17 2.50 -21.97 -3.77
CA ALA A 17 2.29 -22.42 -3.09
C ALA A 17 1.90 -22.33 -2.16
N PRO A 18 1.74 -22.08 -1.92
CA PRO A 18 1.51 -22.05 -0.96
C PRO A 18 0.72 -22.44 -0.35
N LYS A 19 0.33 -22.70 -0.40
CA LYS A 19 -0.40 -22.96 -0.03
C LYS A 19 -0.55 -23.72 0.93
N LYS A 20 -0.45 -24.18 1.28
CA LYS A 20 -0.62 -24.84 1.98
C LYS A 20 -0.43 -24.72 3.09
N THR A 21 -1.08 -24.62 3.48
CA THR A 21 -0.61 -24.50 4.26
C THR A 21 -0.96 -24.56 5.64
N ASP A 22 -0.15 -24.60 6.52
CA ASP A 22 -0.55 -24.65 7.87
C ASP A 22 -0.70 -23.27 8.43
N PRO A 23 -1.34 -23.12 9.56
CA PRO A 23 -1.63 -21.81 10.12
C PRO A 23 -0.41 -20.97 10.40
N LYS A 24 0.67 -21.60 10.80
CA LYS A 24 1.89 -20.84 11.01
C LYS A 24 2.42 -20.28 9.75
N THR A 25 2.32 -21.07 8.69
CA THR A 25 2.81 -20.65 7.40
C THR A 25 2.04 -19.46 6.90
N GLN A 26 0.81 -19.32 7.31
CA GLN A 26 0.03 -18.18 6.85
C GLN A 26 0.66 -16.86 7.24
N GLN A 27 1.30 -16.83 8.40
CA GLN A 27 1.92 -15.60 8.83
C GLN A 27 3.17 -15.28 8.07
N THR A 28 3.79 -16.31 7.51
CA THR A 28 5.01 -16.14 6.77
C THR A 28 4.83 -16.41 5.30
N GLU A 29 3.59 -16.56 4.87
CA GLU A 29 3.30 -16.80 3.48
C GLU A 29 3.90 -15.70 2.63
N VAL A 30 4.53 -16.08 1.55
CA VAL A 30 5.03 -15.10 0.60
C VAL A 30 3.85 -14.61 -0.22
N LEU A 31 3.58 -13.34 -0.11
CA LEU A 31 2.47 -12.75 -0.82
C LEU A 31 2.97 -12.27 -2.16
N GLU A 32 2.41 -12.83 -3.20
CA GLU A 32 2.78 -12.49 -4.57
C GLU A 32 2.30 -11.09 -4.91
N ALA A 33 3.01 -10.47 -5.78
CA ALA A 33 2.52 -9.22 -6.34
C ALA A 33 1.23 -9.52 -7.09
N THR A 34 0.31 -8.58 -7.04
CA THR A 34 -1.00 -8.78 -7.63
C THR A 34 -1.15 -8.05 -8.93
N SER A 35 -0.05 -7.84 -9.62
CA SER A 35 -0.06 -7.10 -10.87
C SER A 35 -0.89 -7.77 -11.95
N GLN A 36 -1.23 -9.03 -11.77
CA GLN A 36 -2.11 -9.69 -12.70
C GLN A 36 -3.51 -9.15 -12.72
N VAL A 37 -3.94 -8.57 -11.61
CA VAL A 37 -5.31 -8.06 -11.53
C VAL A 37 -5.38 -6.76 -12.31
N LYS A 38 -6.22 -6.75 -13.32
CA LYS A 38 -6.37 -5.56 -14.14
C LYS A 38 -7.25 -4.56 -13.40
N VAL A 39 -6.76 -3.34 -13.27
CA VAL A 39 -7.50 -2.28 -12.59
C VAL A 39 -8.35 -1.55 -13.61
N THR A 40 -9.65 -1.65 -13.49
CA THR A 40 -10.59 -0.97 -14.36
C THR A 40 -11.14 0.26 -13.64
N GLN A 41 -11.79 1.11 -14.41
CA GLN A 41 -12.42 2.29 -13.82
C GLN A 41 -13.49 1.91 -12.81
N GLU A 42 -14.22 0.83 -13.07
CA GLU A 42 -15.23 0.36 -12.12
C GLU A 42 -14.62 -0.02 -10.79
N ILE A 43 -13.47 -0.68 -10.83
CA ILE A 43 -12.79 -1.07 -9.60
C ILE A 43 -12.34 0.16 -8.82
N VAL A 44 -11.83 1.17 -9.53
CA VAL A 44 -11.40 2.41 -8.90
C VAL A 44 -12.59 3.10 -8.24
N LEU A 45 -13.71 3.20 -8.95
CA LEU A 45 -14.89 3.86 -8.42
C LEU A 45 -15.45 3.13 -7.20
N LYS A 46 -15.44 1.81 -7.25
CA LYS A 46 -15.88 1.05 -6.10
C LYS A 46 -14.98 1.26 -4.90
N TYR A 47 -13.68 1.30 -5.13
CA TYR A 47 -12.75 1.56 -4.04
C TYR A 47 -13.01 2.93 -3.41
N ILE A 48 -13.20 3.94 -4.24
CA ILE A 48 -13.49 5.28 -3.75
C ILE A 48 -14.77 5.27 -2.92
N ASP A 49 -15.80 4.63 -3.44
CA ASP A 49 -17.08 4.58 -2.74
C ASP A 49 -16.95 3.88 -1.39
N ASP A 50 -16.19 2.79 -1.35
CA ASP A 50 -16.00 2.02 -0.12
C ASP A 50 -15.22 2.79 0.94
N PHE A 51 -14.25 3.61 0.53
CA PHE A 51 -13.30 4.20 1.48
C PHE A 51 -13.36 5.71 1.61
N LYS A 52 -14.18 6.38 0.82
CA LYS A 52 -14.24 7.85 0.88
C LYS A 52 -14.67 8.38 2.22
N GLY A 53 -15.58 7.66 2.91
CA GLY A 53 -16.00 8.08 4.24
C GLY A 53 -14.88 8.09 5.24
N ILE A 54 -14.07 7.03 5.19
CA ILE A 54 -12.91 6.90 6.08
C ILE A 54 -11.90 7.99 5.75
N ALA A 55 -11.64 8.23 4.45
CA ALA A 55 -10.68 9.24 4.04
C ALA A 55 -11.11 10.63 4.47
N LYS A 56 -12.41 10.94 4.37
CA LYS A 56 -12.92 12.23 4.80
C LYS A 56 -12.80 12.40 6.31
N ASN A 57 -13.11 11.35 7.07
CA ASN A 57 -12.97 11.42 8.52
C ASN A 57 -11.52 11.67 8.92
N ASN A 58 -10.58 11.01 8.23
CA ASN A 58 -9.18 11.23 8.51
C ASN A 58 -8.73 12.63 8.11
N MET A 59 -9.31 13.18 7.06
CA MET A 59 -9.02 14.57 6.69
C MET A 59 -9.43 15.53 7.80
N VAL A 60 -10.62 15.34 8.34
CA VAL A 60 -11.10 16.19 9.43
C VAL A 60 -10.20 16.03 10.66
N GLN A 61 -9.84 14.81 10.98
CA GLN A 61 -9.11 14.54 12.21
C GLN A 61 -7.63 14.83 12.12
N TYR A 62 -7.01 14.55 10.99
CA TYR A 62 -5.55 14.62 10.86
C TYR A 62 -5.07 15.67 9.86
N GLY A 63 -5.94 16.21 9.05
CA GLY A 63 -5.57 17.31 8.15
C GLY A 63 -4.95 16.89 6.81
N ILE A 64 -5.09 15.64 6.43
CA ILE A 64 -4.59 15.15 5.15
C ILE A 64 -5.75 15.18 4.16
N PRO A 65 -5.58 15.77 2.97
CA PRO A 65 -6.67 15.81 2.00
C PRO A 65 -7.20 14.42 1.69
N ALA A 66 -8.51 14.27 1.67
CA ALA A 66 -9.14 12.97 1.39
C ALA A 66 -8.73 12.44 0.02
N SER A 67 -8.58 13.33 -0.96
CA SER A 67 -8.16 12.93 -2.30
C SER A 67 -6.76 12.30 -2.29
N ILE A 68 -5.86 12.85 -1.50
CA ILE A 68 -4.51 12.31 -1.37
C ILE A 68 -4.54 10.94 -0.70
N THR A 69 -5.28 10.84 0.40
CA THR A 69 -5.40 9.55 1.11
C THR A 69 -5.97 8.48 0.20
N LEU A 70 -7.03 8.81 -0.54
CA LEU A 70 -7.64 7.84 -1.46
C LEU A 70 -6.69 7.47 -2.59
N ALA A 71 -6.01 8.44 -3.19
CA ALA A 71 -5.09 8.15 -4.28
C ALA A 71 -3.95 7.25 -3.81
N GLN A 72 -3.41 7.52 -2.62
CA GLN A 72 -2.38 6.66 -2.07
C GLN A 72 -2.91 5.27 -1.78
N GLY A 73 -4.12 5.18 -1.23
CA GLY A 73 -4.74 3.88 -0.98
C GLY A 73 -4.95 3.09 -2.25
N ILE A 74 -5.41 3.75 -3.31
CA ILE A 74 -5.61 3.10 -4.61
C ILE A 74 -4.28 2.57 -5.15
N LEU A 75 -3.26 3.42 -5.13
CA LEU A 75 -1.97 3.08 -5.71
C LEU A 75 -1.28 1.97 -4.91
N GLU A 76 -1.27 2.09 -3.59
CA GLU A 76 -0.53 1.14 -2.75
C GLU A 76 -1.23 -0.21 -2.62
N SER A 77 -2.55 -0.22 -2.66
CA SER A 77 -3.31 -1.45 -2.47
C SER A 77 -3.76 -2.10 -3.77
N GLY A 78 -3.45 -1.47 -4.92
CA GLY A 78 -4.01 -1.94 -6.17
C GLY A 78 -5.52 -1.92 -6.15
N CYS A 79 -6.12 -0.83 -5.70
CA CYS A 79 -7.57 -0.69 -5.53
C CYS A 79 -8.16 -1.77 -4.62
N GLY A 80 -7.40 -2.15 -3.59
CA GLY A 80 -7.87 -3.16 -2.66
C GLY A 80 -7.72 -4.59 -3.16
N THR A 81 -7.16 -4.78 -4.35
CA THR A 81 -6.98 -6.15 -4.89
C THR A 81 -5.63 -6.75 -4.51
N GLY A 82 -4.72 -5.92 -4.02
CA GLY A 82 -3.38 -6.38 -3.67
C GLY A 82 -3.37 -7.31 -2.49
N VAL A 83 -2.30 -8.08 -2.37
CA VAL A 83 -2.24 -9.14 -1.38
C VAL A 83 -2.23 -8.57 0.03
N LEU A 84 -1.49 -7.49 0.27
CA LEU A 84 -1.45 -6.89 1.61
C LEU A 84 -2.82 -6.36 2.03
N SER A 85 -3.56 -5.75 1.11
CA SER A 85 -4.90 -5.27 1.45
C SER A 85 -5.87 -6.42 1.67
N GLN A 86 -5.75 -7.50 0.88
CA GLN A 86 -6.65 -8.64 1.00
C GLN A 86 -6.37 -9.49 2.22
N LYS A 87 -5.10 -9.74 2.50
CA LYS A 87 -4.72 -10.67 3.56
C LYS A 87 -4.46 -10.00 4.90
N ALA A 88 -4.10 -8.73 4.87
CA ALA A 88 -3.68 -8.02 6.08
C ALA A 88 -4.48 -6.75 6.33
N ASN A 89 -5.44 -6.41 5.47
CA ASN A 89 -6.18 -5.15 5.56
C ASN A 89 -5.24 -3.94 5.61
N ASN A 90 -4.07 -4.09 5.02
CA ASN A 90 -3.03 -3.06 5.02
C ASN A 90 -3.00 -2.42 3.64
N HIS A 91 -3.68 -1.30 3.51
CA HIS A 91 -3.88 -0.64 2.22
C HIS A 91 -2.72 0.26 1.80
N PHE A 92 -1.81 0.55 2.71
CA PHE A 92 -0.73 1.50 2.45
C PHE A 92 0.65 0.88 2.53
N GLY A 93 0.73 -0.44 2.71
CA GLY A 93 2.00 -1.11 2.83
C GLY A 93 2.78 -0.67 4.06
N ILE A 94 2.11 -0.52 5.18
CA ILE A 94 2.75 -0.02 6.39
C ILE A 94 3.57 -1.14 7.02
N LYS A 95 4.86 -0.86 7.18
CA LYS A 95 5.79 -1.83 7.73
C LYS A 95 5.66 -1.88 9.25
N CYS A 96 6.16 -2.97 9.83
CA CYS A 96 6.05 -3.15 11.27
C CYS A 96 6.81 -2.09 12.06
N HIS A 97 7.99 -1.72 11.61
CA HIS A 97 8.87 -0.86 12.38
C HIS A 97 9.11 -1.47 13.76
N LYS A 98 9.80 -0.78 14.63
CA LYS A 98 10.15 -1.33 15.94
C LYS A 98 8.98 -1.34 16.91
N GLU A 99 8.08 -0.40 16.75
CA GLU A 99 7.03 -0.19 17.73
C GLU A 99 5.82 -1.10 17.58
N TRP A 100 5.73 -1.85 16.47
CA TRP A 100 4.53 -2.64 16.21
C TRP A 100 4.55 -3.94 17.01
N THR A 101 3.53 -4.14 17.83
CA THR A 101 3.39 -5.34 18.64
C THR A 101 2.22 -6.20 18.22
N GLY A 102 1.46 -5.79 17.21
CA GLY A 102 0.31 -6.54 16.75
C GLY A 102 0.67 -7.61 15.73
N PRO A 103 -0.35 -8.22 15.11
CA PRO A 103 -0.13 -9.24 14.10
C PRO A 103 0.59 -8.69 12.87
N SER A 104 1.27 -9.56 12.16
CA SER A 104 2.02 -9.15 10.97
C SER A 104 2.00 -10.25 9.92
N VAL A 105 2.39 -9.86 8.71
CA VAL A 105 2.61 -10.80 7.61
C VAL A 105 3.98 -10.52 7.01
N ARG A 106 4.54 -11.50 6.33
CA ARG A 106 5.80 -11.35 5.62
C ARG A 106 5.54 -11.24 4.13
N HIS A 107 6.22 -10.33 3.49
CA HIS A 107 6.01 -10.06 2.07
C HIS A 107 7.28 -9.46 1.50
N ASP A 108 7.64 -9.88 0.29
CA ASP A 108 8.81 -9.32 -0.37
C ASP A 108 8.52 -7.92 -0.86
N ASP A 109 9.43 -7.03 -0.56
CA ASP A 109 9.34 -5.64 -0.98
C ASP A 109 10.76 -5.17 -1.22
N ASP A 110 11.20 -4.12 -0.55
CA ASP A 110 12.59 -3.65 -0.67
C ASP A 110 13.55 -4.75 -0.27
N SER A 111 13.17 -5.55 0.70
CA SER A 111 13.93 -6.73 1.07
C SER A 111 12.99 -7.92 1.12
N ALA A 112 13.58 -9.12 1.10
CA ALA A 112 12.80 -10.36 1.13
C ALA A 112 12.16 -10.53 2.50
N GLN A 113 10.92 -10.99 2.51
CA GLN A 113 10.21 -11.34 3.73
C GLN A 113 10.13 -10.19 4.72
N GLU A 114 9.89 -9.01 4.19
CA GLU A 114 9.78 -7.83 5.04
C GLU A 114 8.49 -7.89 5.86
N CYS A 115 8.54 -7.32 7.07
CA CYS A 115 7.41 -7.36 8.00
C CYS A 115 6.43 -6.24 7.73
N PHE A 116 5.16 -6.60 7.53
CA PHE A 116 4.08 -5.64 7.34
C PHE A 116 3.02 -5.84 8.40
N ARG A 117 2.44 -4.75 8.86
CA ARG A 117 1.38 -4.79 9.87
C ARG A 117 0.13 -5.45 9.33
N LYS A 118 -0.52 -6.24 10.16
CA LYS A 118 -1.79 -6.87 9.82
C LYS A 118 -2.87 -6.27 10.72
N TYR A 119 -3.99 -5.86 10.11
CA TYR A 119 -5.08 -5.22 10.82
C TYR A 119 -6.34 -6.06 10.70
N GLU A 120 -7.27 -5.85 11.63
CA GLU A 120 -8.58 -6.48 11.54
C GLU A 120 -9.49 -5.79 10.54
N HIS A 121 -9.31 -4.48 10.38
CA HIS A 121 -10.14 -3.69 9.48
C HIS A 121 -9.27 -2.76 8.67
N ALA A 122 -9.70 -2.52 7.43
CA ALA A 122 -8.97 -1.60 6.55
C ALA A 122 -8.88 -0.19 7.15
N SER A 123 -9.92 0.23 7.88
CA SER A 123 -9.93 1.56 8.49
C SER A 123 -8.76 1.77 9.43
N GLU A 124 -8.25 0.71 10.04
CA GLU A 124 -7.09 0.81 10.92
C GLU A 124 -5.83 1.15 10.14
N SER A 125 -5.70 0.61 8.93
CA SER A 125 -4.56 0.97 8.10
C SER A 125 -4.66 2.42 7.64
N TYR A 126 -5.86 2.91 7.40
CA TYR A 126 -6.07 4.32 7.06
C TYR A 126 -5.66 5.23 8.22
N ARG A 127 -6.04 4.85 9.43
CA ARG A 127 -5.64 5.60 10.61
C ARG A 127 -4.13 5.61 10.77
N ASP A 128 -3.49 4.46 10.65
CA ASP A 128 -2.04 4.38 10.79
C ASP A 128 -1.30 5.12 9.70
N HIS A 129 -1.87 5.16 8.49
CA HIS A 129 -1.31 5.98 7.43
C HIS A 129 -1.30 7.46 7.85
N SER A 130 -2.41 7.93 8.40
CA SER A 130 -2.48 9.31 8.87
C SER A 130 -1.48 9.57 9.98
N LEU A 131 -1.37 8.63 10.93
CA LEU A 131 -0.41 8.77 12.02
C LEU A 131 1.03 8.74 11.53
N PHE A 132 1.30 7.95 10.50
CA PHE A 132 2.61 7.91 9.88
C PHE A 132 3.02 9.29 9.38
N LEU A 133 2.10 9.97 8.69
CA LEU A 133 2.39 11.28 8.13
C LEU A 133 2.44 12.37 9.20
N THR A 134 1.59 12.29 10.23
CA THR A 134 1.55 13.34 11.24
C THR A 134 2.66 13.20 12.27
N SER A 135 3.22 12.02 12.44
CA SER A 135 4.21 11.79 13.51
C SER A 135 5.65 11.94 13.05
N ARG A 136 5.91 11.98 11.75
CA ARG A 136 7.28 12.08 11.25
C ARG A 136 7.57 13.49 10.77
N SER A 137 8.59 14.10 11.34
CA SER A 137 8.90 15.51 11.11
C SER A 137 9.16 15.84 9.64
N ARG A 138 9.63 14.86 8.86
CA ARG A 138 9.92 15.13 7.45
C ARG A 138 8.66 15.49 6.65
N TYR A 139 7.49 15.17 7.18
CA TYR A 139 6.22 15.50 6.51
C TYR A 139 5.57 16.77 7.06
N ASP A 140 6.18 17.40 8.06
CA ASP A 140 5.55 18.55 8.72
C ASP A 140 5.17 19.67 7.75
N GLY A 141 6.03 19.94 6.78
CA GLY A 141 5.77 21.02 5.84
C GLY A 141 4.53 20.82 4.98
N LEU A 142 4.09 19.57 4.83
CA LEU A 142 2.89 19.30 4.04
C LEU A 142 1.66 19.93 4.65
N PHE A 143 1.61 20.00 5.97
CA PHE A 143 0.42 20.45 6.67
C PHE A 143 0.22 21.95 6.60
N SER A 144 1.21 22.67 6.05
CA SER A 144 1.06 24.10 5.75
C SER A 144 0.44 24.34 4.37
N LEU A 145 0.35 23.31 3.55
CA LEU A 145 -0.21 23.45 2.21
C LEU A 145 -1.72 23.55 2.27
N PRO A 146 -2.35 24.28 1.33
CA PRO A 146 -3.81 24.27 1.25
C PRO A 146 -4.33 22.88 1.04
N LYS A 147 -5.46 22.55 1.66
CA LYS A 147 -6.01 21.20 1.60
C LYS A 147 -6.55 20.83 0.22
N ASP A 148 -6.81 21.81 -0.61
CA ASP A 148 -7.29 21.55 -1.97
C ASP A 148 -6.16 21.56 -3.00
N ASP A 149 -4.92 21.82 -2.59
CA ASP A 149 -3.79 21.82 -3.50
C ASP A 149 -3.16 20.43 -3.55
N TYR A 150 -3.90 19.51 -4.16
CA TYR A 150 -3.45 18.12 -4.20
C TYR A 150 -2.16 17.95 -4.98
N LYS A 151 -1.90 18.82 -5.95
CA LYS A 151 -0.65 18.73 -6.72
C LYS A 151 0.55 19.05 -5.84
N ALA A 152 0.43 20.08 -5.01
CA ALA A 152 1.52 20.42 -4.08
C ALA A 152 1.69 19.30 -3.05
N TRP A 153 0.60 18.72 -2.56
CA TRP A 153 0.68 17.61 -1.64
C TRP A 153 1.38 16.40 -2.27
N ALA A 154 1.01 16.07 -3.52
CA ALA A 154 1.62 14.94 -4.21
C ALA A 154 3.13 15.14 -4.39
N ARG A 155 3.52 16.33 -4.82
CA ARG A 155 4.94 16.64 -5.01
C ARG A 155 5.69 16.69 -3.68
N GLY A 156 5.02 17.22 -2.66
CA GLY A 156 5.62 17.30 -1.33
C GLY A 156 5.87 15.95 -0.70
N LEU A 157 4.95 15.01 -0.92
CA LEU A 157 5.14 13.64 -0.43
C LEU A 157 6.39 13.01 -1.03
N LYS A 158 6.57 13.18 -2.34
CA LYS A 158 7.76 12.66 -3.00
C LYS A 158 9.01 13.34 -2.48
N ALA A 159 8.98 14.67 -2.37
CA ALA A 159 10.13 15.42 -1.90
C ALA A 159 10.52 15.02 -0.47
N ALA A 160 9.53 14.69 0.35
CA ALA A 160 9.78 14.26 1.73
C ALA A 160 10.22 12.80 1.83
N GLY A 161 10.25 12.08 0.72
CA GLY A 161 10.78 10.72 0.72
C GLY A 161 9.73 9.64 0.93
N TYR A 162 8.46 9.93 0.71
CA TYR A 162 7.43 8.92 0.88
C TYR A 162 7.61 7.75 -0.08
N ALA A 163 8.06 8.04 -1.29
CA ALA A 163 8.29 7.01 -2.31
C ALA A 163 9.51 7.36 -3.12
N THR A 164 10.16 6.34 -3.66
CA THR A 164 11.36 6.52 -4.48
C THR A 164 11.03 6.68 -5.96
N ASP A 165 9.84 6.25 -6.38
CA ASP A 165 9.43 6.32 -7.77
C ASP A 165 9.38 7.78 -8.23
N PRO A 166 10.18 8.18 -9.23
CA PRO A 166 10.17 9.58 -9.67
C PRO A 166 8.83 10.01 -10.26
N LYS A 167 8.00 9.07 -10.64
CA LYS A 167 6.69 9.37 -11.20
C LYS A 167 5.57 9.30 -10.16
N TYR A 168 5.92 9.14 -8.91
CA TYR A 168 4.91 9.01 -7.86
C TYR A 168 3.92 10.19 -7.84
N PRO A 169 4.40 11.44 -7.88
CA PRO A 169 3.43 12.55 -7.90
C PRO A 169 2.51 12.51 -9.10
N ASP A 170 3.04 12.19 -10.28
CA ASP A 170 2.21 12.12 -11.49
C ASP A 170 1.15 11.03 -11.37
N LYS A 171 1.50 9.92 -10.76
CA LYS A 171 0.55 8.82 -10.57
C LYS A 171 -0.57 9.24 -9.63
N LEU A 172 -0.24 9.91 -8.53
CA LEU A 172 -1.26 10.39 -7.61
C LEU A 172 -2.18 11.42 -8.27
N ILE A 173 -1.58 12.38 -8.96
CA ILE A 173 -2.34 13.44 -9.61
C ILE A 173 -3.27 12.85 -10.66
N SER A 174 -2.79 11.90 -11.44
CA SER A 174 -3.60 11.25 -12.45
C SER A 174 -4.80 10.55 -11.84
N LEU A 175 -4.61 9.89 -10.72
CA LEU A 175 -5.72 9.21 -10.04
C LEU A 175 -6.76 10.20 -9.52
N ILE A 176 -6.30 11.32 -8.99
CA ILE A 176 -7.21 12.32 -8.45
C ILE A 176 -8.02 12.99 -9.54
N GLU A 177 -7.40 13.20 -10.70
CA GLU A 177 -8.03 13.94 -11.79
C GLU A 177 -8.92 13.10 -12.70
N ARG A 178 -9.06 11.83 -12.40
CA ARG A 178 -10.00 11.01 -13.14
C ARG A 178 -11.45 11.34 -12.79
#